data_22bac686e0aae060ee0c3f9d49f42949
#
_entry.id   22bac686e0aae060ee0c3f9d49f42949
#
_cell.length_a   1.000
_cell.length_b   1.000
_cell.length_c   1.000
_cell.angle_alpha   90.00
_cell.angle_beta   90.00
_cell.angle_gamma   90.00
#
_symmetry.space_group_name_H-M   'P 1'
#
loop_
_entity.id
_entity.type
_entity.pdbx_description
1 polymer ?
#
loop_
_entity_poly.entity_id
_entity_poly.type
_entity_poly.pdbx_seq_one_letter_code
_entity_poly.pdbx_strand_id
1 'polypeptide(L)'
;MVKGGLSDDSITNLSTIIKPNSTVMLLGTPDANLISKPKTQNHFIEDLSPDQQVQQFNELPIGLKNMGNTCYMNATLQALYRIEPLRQMVLNYDSTKDNGSNPQNDVHYKLVLEMKRCFEGLQKKSFKSIMPVVLLN
;
A
#
# COMPACT_ATOMS: atom_id res chain seq x y z
N MET A 1 24.32 -10.67 -33.34
CA MET A 1 23.42 -10.75 -32.19
C MET A 1 22.54 -11.97 -32.38
N VAL A 2 22.77 -13.05 -31.65
CA VAL A 2 21.90 -14.24 -31.71
C VAL A 2 20.63 -13.90 -30.93
N LYS A 3 19.53 -13.73 -31.63
CA LYS A 3 18.20 -13.54 -30.98
C LYS A 3 17.64 -14.95 -30.69
N GLY A 4 17.81 -15.41 -29.49
CA GLY A 4 17.24 -16.66 -29.02
C GLY A 4 17.87 -17.04 -27.69
N GLY A 5 17.08 -17.28 -26.65
CA GLY A 5 17.57 -17.86 -25.40
C GLY A 5 17.92 -19.33 -25.60
N LEU A 6 18.94 -19.79 -24.90
CA LEU A 6 19.18 -21.23 -24.73
C LEU A 6 18.07 -21.72 -23.78
N SER A 7 17.11 -22.47 -24.31
CA SER A 7 15.95 -22.94 -23.55
C SER A 7 16.00 -24.45 -23.22
N ASP A 8 17.15 -25.09 -23.50
CA ASP A 8 17.28 -26.53 -23.34
C ASP A 8 18.49 -26.87 -22.46
N ASP A 9 18.21 -27.47 -21.31
CA ASP A 9 19.20 -27.93 -20.32
C ASP A 9 20.06 -29.08 -20.84
N SER A 10 19.71 -29.65 -22.00
CA SER A 10 20.47 -30.74 -22.66
C SER A 10 21.68 -30.26 -23.42
N ILE A 11 21.89 -28.94 -23.56
CA ILE A 11 23.03 -28.41 -24.32
C ILE A 11 24.29 -28.49 -23.48
N THR A 12 25.07 -29.53 -23.69
CA THR A 12 26.33 -29.77 -22.98
C THR A 12 27.55 -29.10 -23.63
N ASN A 13 27.46 -28.69 -24.89
CA ASN A 13 28.56 -28.06 -25.58
C ASN A 13 28.21 -26.68 -26.15
N LEU A 14 28.52 -25.65 -25.38
CA LEU A 14 28.25 -24.26 -25.74
C LEU A 14 29.08 -23.76 -26.92
N SER A 15 30.25 -24.39 -27.21
CA SER A 15 31.14 -23.98 -28.32
C SER A 15 30.52 -24.19 -29.69
N THR A 16 29.50 -25.03 -29.82
CA THR A 16 28.78 -25.26 -31.09
C THR A 16 27.80 -24.12 -31.40
N ILE A 17 27.37 -23.40 -30.39
CA ILE A 17 26.33 -22.35 -30.49
C ILE A 17 26.93 -20.96 -30.39
N ILE A 18 27.92 -20.79 -29.51
CA ILE A 18 28.59 -19.52 -29.27
C ILE A 18 29.86 -19.42 -30.08
N LYS A 19 29.91 -18.49 -31.01
CA LYS A 19 31.11 -18.26 -31.84
C LYS A 19 32.22 -17.59 -31.01
N PRO A 20 33.52 -17.87 -31.33
CA PRO A 20 34.60 -17.11 -30.70
C PRO A 20 34.43 -15.61 -30.88
N ASN A 21 34.76 -14.82 -29.87
CA ASN A 21 34.65 -13.35 -29.83
C ASN A 21 33.21 -12.80 -29.90
N SER A 22 32.17 -13.61 -29.61
CA SER A 22 30.81 -13.10 -29.45
C SER A 22 30.58 -12.62 -28.01
N THR A 23 29.82 -11.55 -27.86
CA THR A 23 29.37 -11.06 -26.54
C THR A 23 28.10 -11.81 -26.13
N VAL A 24 28.12 -12.43 -24.96
CA VAL A 24 27.00 -13.19 -24.41
C VAL A 24 26.56 -12.53 -23.15
N MET A 25 25.24 -12.32 -23.00
CA MET A 25 24.62 -11.84 -21.75
C MET A 25 24.15 -13.08 -20.98
N LEU A 26 24.69 -13.27 -19.77
CA LEU A 26 24.28 -14.32 -18.86
C LEU A 26 23.32 -13.71 -17.83
N LEU A 27 22.12 -14.27 -17.73
CA LEU A 27 21.13 -13.90 -16.75
C LEU A 27 20.86 -15.11 -15.84
N GLY A 28 21.08 -14.96 -14.56
CA GLY A 28 20.87 -16.04 -13.60
C GLY A 28 21.41 -15.69 -12.22
N THR A 29 21.08 -16.52 -11.25
CA THR A 29 21.61 -16.44 -9.88
C THR A 29 22.66 -17.51 -9.69
N PRO A 30 23.87 -17.19 -9.19
CA PRO A 30 24.89 -18.20 -8.91
C PRO A 30 24.38 -19.21 -7.87
N ASP A 31 24.81 -20.48 -8.00
CA ASP A 31 24.39 -21.57 -7.10
C ASP A 31 24.69 -21.27 -5.62
N ALA A 32 25.75 -20.52 -5.35
CA ALA A 32 26.09 -20.08 -4.00
C ALA A 32 25.06 -19.14 -3.36
N ASN A 33 24.23 -18.48 -4.17
CA ASN A 33 23.23 -17.50 -3.76
C ASN A 33 21.80 -17.92 -4.11
N LEU A 34 21.55 -19.21 -4.28
CA LEU A 34 20.21 -19.72 -4.54
C LEU A 34 19.28 -19.34 -3.38
N ILE A 35 18.24 -18.63 -3.73
CA ILE A 35 17.20 -18.27 -2.77
C ILE A 35 16.46 -19.55 -2.37
N SER A 36 16.50 -19.87 -1.08
CA SER A 36 15.73 -21.01 -0.55
C SER A 36 14.23 -20.77 -0.78
N LYS A 37 13.50 -21.83 -1.10
CA LYS A 37 12.03 -21.74 -1.18
C LYS A 37 11.48 -21.23 0.14
N PRO A 38 10.48 -20.33 0.13
CA PRO A 38 9.87 -19.86 1.36
C PRO A 38 9.34 -21.06 2.16
N LYS A 39 9.60 -21.05 3.47
CA LYS A 39 9.18 -22.12 4.39
C LYS A 39 7.66 -22.18 4.57
N THR A 40 6.99 -21.06 4.32
CA THR A 40 5.53 -20.90 4.40
C THR A 40 4.98 -20.64 3.00
N GLN A 41 3.96 -21.39 2.64
CA GLN A 41 3.25 -21.16 1.39
C GLN A 41 2.36 -19.92 1.57
N ASN A 42 2.60 -18.87 0.77
CA ASN A 42 1.71 -17.73 0.76
C ASN A 42 0.42 -18.12 0.03
N HIS A 43 -0.68 -18.11 0.75
CA HIS A 43 -2.01 -18.26 0.16
C HIS A 43 -2.56 -16.89 -0.21
N PHE A 44 -3.15 -16.78 -1.39
CA PHE A 44 -3.91 -15.58 -1.75
C PHE A 44 -5.23 -15.56 -0.98
N ILE A 45 -5.77 -14.37 -0.79
CA ILE A 45 -7.04 -14.19 -0.05
C ILE A 45 -8.17 -14.97 -0.72
N GLU A 46 -8.14 -15.07 -2.05
CA GLU A 46 -9.11 -15.81 -2.86
C GLU A 46 -9.08 -17.33 -2.62
N ASP A 47 -7.95 -17.87 -2.20
CA ASP A 47 -7.76 -19.31 -1.94
C ASP A 47 -8.19 -19.71 -0.53
N LEU A 48 -8.53 -18.74 0.33
CA LEU A 48 -8.95 -18.99 1.70
C LEU A 48 -10.45 -19.30 1.78
N SER A 49 -10.84 -20.03 2.85
CA SER A 49 -12.27 -20.24 3.13
C SER A 49 -12.97 -18.90 3.43
N PRO A 50 -14.30 -18.80 3.20
CA PRO A 50 -15.04 -17.55 3.44
C PRO A 50 -14.84 -16.96 4.84
N ASP A 51 -14.77 -17.80 5.87
CA ASP A 51 -14.56 -17.36 7.25
C ASP A 51 -13.15 -16.79 7.47
N GLN A 52 -12.14 -17.42 6.87
CA GLN A 52 -10.75 -16.94 6.91
C GLN A 52 -10.57 -15.64 6.11
N GLN A 53 -11.27 -15.52 4.98
CA GLN A 53 -11.28 -14.27 4.21
C GLN A 53 -11.83 -13.12 5.05
N VAL A 54 -12.96 -13.33 5.76
CA VAL A 54 -13.56 -12.31 6.62
C VAL A 54 -12.60 -11.89 7.75
N GLN A 55 -11.93 -12.85 8.38
CA GLN A 55 -10.95 -12.55 9.43
C GLN A 55 -9.78 -11.72 8.87
N GLN A 56 -9.22 -12.11 7.74
CA GLN A 56 -8.11 -11.41 7.12
C GLN A 56 -8.50 -10.00 6.63
N PHE A 57 -9.72 -9.83 6.11
CA PHE A 57 -10.25 -8.51 5.77
C PHE A 57 -10.41 -7.60 6.99
N ASN A 58 -10.77 -8.15 8.16
CA ASN A 58 -10.87 -7.38 9.39
C ASN A 58 -9.52 -6.91 9.93
N GLU A 59 -8.43 -7.59 9.58
CA GLU A 59 -7.06 -7.20 9.94
C GLU A 59 -6.47 -6.12 9.02
N LEU A 60 -6.98 -6.03 7.80
CA LEU A 60 -6.50 -5.05 6.83
C LEU A 60 -6.86 -3.61 7.26
N PRO A 61 -6.00 -2.64 6.93
CA PRO A 61 -6.34 -1.24 7.13
C PRO A 61 -7.52 -0.82 6.24
N ILE A 62 -8.36 0.06 6.76
CA ILE A 62 -9.48 0.62 6.00
C ILE A 62 -8.97 1.52 4.89
N GLY A 63 -9.57 1.41 3.70
CA GLY A 63 -9.30 2.26 2.57
C GLY A 63 -10.10 3.57 2.58
N LEU A 64 -9.63 4.56 1.81
CA LEU A 64 -10.37 5.77 1.49
C LEU A 64 -10.95 5.65 0.08
N LYS A 65 -12.25 5.94 -0.05
CA LYS A 65 -12.93 5.88 -1.35
C LYS A 65 -12.44 7.00 -2.26
N ASN A 66 -12.14 6.66 -3.50
CA ASN A 66 -11.81 7.66 -4.51
C ASN A 66 -13.09 8.37 -4.98
N MET A 67 -13.12 9.70 -4.87
CA MET A 67 -14.26 10.55 -5.22
C MET A 67 -14.10 11.22 -6.60
N GLY A 68 -13.19 10.72 -7.42
CA GLY A 68 -12.76 11.31 -8.67
C GLY A 68 -11.54 12.21 -8.46
N ASN A 69 -10.41 11.82 -9.06
CA ASN A 69 -9.11 12.52 -8.99
C ASN A 69 -8.61 12.86 -7.56
N THR A 70 -9.10 12.18 -6.52
CA THR A 70 -8.72 12.42 -5.10
C THR A 70 -7.66 11.47 -4.58
N CYS A 71 -6.98 10.73 -5.46
CA CYS A 71 -5.96 9.75 -5.07
C CYS A 71 -4.80 10.37 -4.28
N TYR A 72 -4.35 11.58 -4.68
CA TYR A 72 -3.30 12.31 -3.98
C TYR A 72 -3.70 12.67 -2.55
N MET A 73 -4.91 13.14 -2.34
CA MET A 73 -5.45 13.48 -1.03
C MET A 73 -5.59 12.22 -0.17
N ASN A 74 -6.12 11.13 -0.72
CA ASN A 74 -6.26 9.87 -0.01
C ASN A 74 -4.90 9.32 0.43
N ALA A 75 -3.89 9.36 -0.44
CA ALA A 75 -2.53 8.95 -0.11
C ALA A 75 -1.94 9.81 1.02
N THR A 76 -2.10 11.13 0.94
CA THR A 76 -1.65 12.06 1.97
C THR A 76 -2.33 11.78 3.32
N LEU A 77 -3.66 11.63 3.35
CA LEU A 77 -4.41 11.34 4.57
C LEU A 77 -3.97 10.03 5.23
N GLN A 78 -3.76 8.99 4.42
CA GLN A 78 -3.28 7.72 4.95
C GLN A 78 -1.85 7.81 5.48
N ALA A 79 -0.97 8.56 4.81
CA ALA A 79 0.38 8.81 5.30
C ALA A 79 0.37 9.58 6.63
N LEU A 80 -0.41 10.66 6.73
CA LEU A 80 -0.56 11.44 7.96
C LEU A 80 -1.16 10.62 9.11
N TYR A 81 -2.14 9.76 8.83
CA TYR A 81 -2.73 8.85 9.81
C TYR A 81 -1.70 7.87 10.42
N ARG A 82 -0.65 7.50 9.67
CA ARG A 82 0.42 6.62 10.15
C ARG A 82 1.41 7.29 11.11
N ILE A 83 1.46 8.62 11.12
CA ILE A 83 2.29 9.39 12.04
C ILE A 83 1.60 9.43 13.41
N GLU A 84 2.04 8.57 14.33
CA GLU A 84 1.41 8.37 15.64
C GLU A 84 1.23 9.68 16.43
N PRO A 85 2.22 10.55 16.60
CA PRO A 85 2.04 11.80 17.35
C PRO A 85 1.00 12.71 16.71
N LEU A 86 0.98 12.82 15.38
CA LEU A 86 0.00 13.64 14.67
C LEU A 86 -1.41 13.06 14.80
N ARG A 87 -1.55 11.73 14.64
CA ARG A 87 -2.82 11.05 14.80
C ARG A 87 -3.42 11.31 16.18
N GLN A 88 -2.63 11.16 17.23
CA GLN A 88 -3.08 11.41 18.60
C GLN A 88 -3.46 12.88 18.81
N MET A 89 -2.70 13.82 18.28
CA MET A 89 -3.00 15.24 18.35
C MET A 89 -4.36 15.55 17.70
N VAL A 90 -4.59 15.03 16.47
CA VAL A 90 -5.84 15.26 15.74
C VAL A 90 -7.04 14.60 16.43
N LEU A 91 -6.89 13.35 16.89
CA LEU A 91 -7.98 12.63 17.58
C LEU A 91 -8.36 13.27 18.90
N ASN A 92 -7.40 13.79 19.65
CA ASN A 92 -7.61 14.46 20.94
C ASN A 92 -7.94 15.95 20.81
N TYR A 93 -8.00 16.48 19.57
CA TYR A 93 -8.34 17.88 19.36
C TYR A 93 -9.72 18.19 19.93
N ASP A 94 -9.76 19.21 20.81
CA ASP A 94 -10.98 19.65 21.49
C ASP A 94 -11.37 21.04 20.99
N SER A 95 -12.41 21.08 20.20
CA SER A 95 -12.93 22.30 19.60
C SER A 95 -13.52 23.31 20.60
N THR A 96 -13.77 22.89 21.82
CA THR A 96 -14.34 23.77 22.86
C THR A 96 -13.28 24.65 23.53
N LYS A 97 -12.01 24.35 23.33
CA LYS A 97 -10.87 25.06 23.95
C LYS A 97 -10.31 26.21 23.11
N ASP A 98 -10.76 26.35 21.87
CA ASP A 98 -10.33 27.42 20.98
C ASP A 98 -11.05 28.74 21.31
N ASN A 99 -10.45 29.51 22.19
CA ASN A 99 -11.02 30.77 22.76
C ASN A 99 -10.91 32.00 21.83
N GLY A 100 -10.64 31.88 20.53
CA GLY A 100 -10.18 33.07 19.81
C GLY A 100 -10.80 33.45 18.48
N SER A 101 -11.54 32.61 17.83
CA SER A 101 -12.09 32.93 16.49
C SER A 101 -13.48 32.32 16.35
N ASN A 102 -14.37 33.02 15.64
CA ASN A 102 -15.68 32.47 15.32
C ASN A 102 -15.49 31.15 14.56
N PRO A 103 -15.69 29.99 15.22
CA PRO A 103 -15.23 28.69 14.68
C PRO A 103 -15.95 28.31 13.38
N GLN A 104 -17.05 28.99 13.08
CA GLN A 104 -17.84 28.68 11.87
C GLN A 104 -17.24 29.22 10.58
N ASN A 105 -16.36 30.23 10.63
CA ASN A 105 -15.77 30.84 9.44
C ASN A 105 -14.27 30.52 9.25
N ASP A 106 -13.64 29.83 10.19
CA ASP A 106 -12.22 29.48 10.07
C ASP A 106 -12.06 28.18 9.27
N VAL A 107 -11.42 28.31 8.11
CA VAL A 107 -11.10 27.19 7.20
C VAL A 107 -10.20 26.17 7.90
N HIS A 108 -9.24 26.64 8.72
CA HIS A 108 -8.31 25.75 9.45
C HIS A 108 -9.03 24.90 10.48
N TYR A 109 -9.97 25.51 11.21
CA TYR A 109 -10.79 24.81 12.17
C TYR A 109 -11.63 23.71 11.51
N LYS A 110 -12.30 24.01 10.41
CA LYS A 110 -13.08 23.04 9.64
C LYS A 110 -12.20 21.88 9.14
N LEU A 111 -11.01 22.20 8.62
CA LEU A 111 -10.06 21.20 8.14
C LEU A 111 -9.66 20.22 9.24
N VAL A 112 -9.32 20.71 10.43
CA VAL A 112 -8.92 19.85 11.56
C VAL A 112 -10.07 18.96 12.01
N LEU A 113 -11.30 19.48 12.08
CA LEU A 113 -12.48 18.66 12.41
C LEU A 113 -12.74 17.55 11.40
N GLU A 114 -12.60 17.84 10.10
CA GLU A 114 -12.82 16.85 9.08
C GLU A 114 -11.69 15.80 9.03
N MET A 115 -10.45 16.22 9.29
CA MET A 115 -9.36 15.27 9.52
C MET A 115 -9.65 14.36 10.72
N LYS A 116 -10.14 14.92 11.83
CA LYS A 116 -10.53 14.13 13.01
C LYS A 116 -11.60 13.10 12.67
N ARG A 117 -12.66 13.50 11.98
CA ARG A 117 -13.72 12.56 11.52
C ARG A 117 -13.18 11.45 10.63
N CYS A 118 -12.29 11.81 9.70
CA CYS A 118 -11.63 10.85 8.83
C CYS A 118 -10.79 9.86 9.65
N PHE A 119 -9.98 10.34 10.59
CA PHE A 119 -9.12 9.52 11.43
C PHE A 119 -9.91 8.62 12.39
N GLU A 120 -10.99 9.12 12.98
CA GLU A 120 -11.92 8.31 13.78
C GLU A 120 -12.55 7.19 12.95
N GLY A 121 -12.93 7.49 11.71
CA GLY A 121 -13.45 6.50 10.79
C GLY A 121 -12.42 5.41 10.47
N LEU A 122 -11.18 5.79 10.16
CA LEU A 122 -10.07 4.84 9.91
C LEU A 122 -9.78 3.96 11.13
N GLN A 123 -9.94 4.50 12.35
CA GLN A 123 -9.71 3.77 13.59
C GLN A 123 -10.81 2.75 13.91
N LYS A 124 -12.07 3.12 13.67
CA LYS A 124 -13.24 2.31 14.08
C LYS A 124 -13.38 0.99 13.33
N LYS A 125 -12.73 0.83 12.18
CA LYS A 125 -12.81 -0.38 11.34
C LYS A 125 -14.24 -0.89 11.06
N SER A 126 -15.23 -0.01 11.14
CA SER A 126 -16.65 -0.37 10.99
C SER A 126 -17.08 -0.55 9.54
N PHE A 127 -16.27 -0.07 8.59
CA PHE A 127 -16.57 -0.06 7.16
C PHE A 127 -15.36 -0.54 6.35
N LYS A 128 -15.63 -1.10 5.17
CA LYS A 128 -14.56 -1.50 4.23
C LYS A 128 -13.81 -0.29 3.65
N SER A 129 -14.47 0.87 3.56
CA SER A 129 -13.86 2.12 3.09
C SER A 129 -14.64 3.33 3.62
N ILE A 130 -13.95 4.45 3.74
CA ILE A 130 -14.49 5.73 4.21
C ILE A 130 -14.49 6.73 3.08
N MET A 131 -15.50 7.58 3.06
CA MET A 131 -15.65 8.66 2.09
C MET A 131 -15.16 9.97 2.70
N PRO A 132 -14.03 10.55 2.25
CA PRO A 132 -13.53 11.83 2.77
C PRO A 132 -14.21 13.02 2.06
N VAL A 133 -15.56 13.04 2.00
CA VAL A 133 -16.34 13.99 1.20
C VAL A 133 -16.13 15.43 1.61
N VAL A 134 -15.99 15.68 2.90
CA VAL A 134 -16.01 17.04 3.45
C VAL A 134 -14.69 17.78 3.28
N LEU A 135 -13.61 17.06 2.99
CA LEU A 135 -12.30 17.65 2.66
C LEU A 135 -12.22 18.20 1.23
N LEU A 136 -13.29 18.03 0.43
CA LEU A 136 -13.35 18.47 -0.96
C LEU A 136 -14.12 19.80 -1.16
N ASN A 137 -14.77 20.31 -0.13
CA ASN A 137 -15.50 21.57 -0.09
C ASN A 137 -14.68 22.59 0.71
#